data_7750948db3d5c991864f2b2ed2d936d8
#
_entry.id   7750948db3d5c991864f2b2ed2d936d8
#
_cell.length_a   1.000
_cell.length_b   1.000
_cell.length_c   1.000
_cell.angle_alpha   90.00
_cell.angle_beta   90.00
_cell.angle_gamma   90.00
#
_symmetry.space_group_name_H-M   'P 1'
#
loop_
_entity.id
_entity.type
_entity.pdbx_description
1 polymer ?
#
loop_
_entity_poly.entity_id
_entity_poly.type
_entity_poly.pdbx_seq_one_letter_code
_entity_poly.pdbx_strand_id
1 'polypeptide(L)'
;MFYRSNNGDFALLQGDCVAVTDELGEGVFDMIFADPPYFLSNGGISCRSGKVVCVDKGEWDKGGTSETVDAFNLRWLSACRKALKDAGTIWISGTQHNIFSVANALPRLGYRILNVIVWQKTNPPPCISCKTFKYSAEYVIWARKHEKKPHYFDYGLMKRINANKQMTDVWTLPAVSRWEQTCGKHPTQKPLSLLARIILASTMRGGLVLDPFAGSCTTGIAANLLGRRFVGIDKEDEYLVLGRARREELEDGNKRDEYLTKMERQAPLGAGLALYGLAH
;
A
#
# COMPACT_ATOMS: atom_id res chain seq x y z
N MET A 1 -0.42 -20.79 -6.05
CA MET A 1 -0.69 -20.52 -4.61
C MET A 1 0.59 -20.74 -3.84
N PHE A 2 1.12 -19.72 -3.16
CA PHE A 2 2.31 -19.83 -2.33
C PHE A 2 1.95 -20.11 -0.85
N TYR A 3 0.98 -19.34 -0.33
CA TYR A 3 0.52 -19.49 1.06
C TYR A 3 -0.97 -19.14 1.20
N ARG A 4 -1.65 -19.80 2.13
CA ARG A 4 -3.00 -19.46 2.56
C ARG A 4 -3.13 -19.69 4.07
N SER A 5 -3.64 -18.71 4.81
CA SER A 5 -3.92 -18.84 6.24
C SER A 5 -5.00 -19.89 6.52
N ASN A 6 -4.98 -20.49 7.72
CA ASN A 6 -5.93 -21.55 8.11
C ASN A 6 -7.39 -21.09 8.05
N ASN A 7 -7.66 -19.83 8.42
CA ASN A 7 -9.01 -19.24 8.37
C ASN A 7 -9.38 -18.66 6.98
N GLY A 8 -8.46 -18.72 6.01
CA GLY A 8 -8.69 -18.30 4.63
C GLY A 8 -8.80 -16.79 4.42
N ASP A 9 -8.44 -15.97 5.39
CA ASP A 9 -8.50 -14.51 5.32
C ASP A 9 -7.26 -13.86 4.69
N PHE A 10 -6.20 -14.65 4.41
CA PHE A 10 -4.95 -14.19 3.85
C PHE A 10 -4.40 -15.20 2.85
N ALA A 11 -4.07 -14.75 1.66
CA ALA A 11 -3.47 -15.58 0.62
C ALA A 11 -2.31 -14.86 -0.06
N LEU A 12 -1.26 -15.60 -0.40
CA LEU A 12 -0.12 -15.14 -1.20
C LEU A 12 -0.01 -15.97 -2.46
N LEU A 13 0.20 -15.29 -3.57
CA LEU A 13 0.37 -15.87 -4.89
C LEU A 13 1.72 -15.44 -5.45
N GLN A 14 2.47 -16.39 -5.98
CA GLN A 14 3.72 -16.10 -6.66
C GLN A 14 3.49 -15.92 -8.14
N GLY A 15 4.02 -14.85 -8.72
CA GLY A 15 4.02 -14.66 -10.16
C GLY A 15 4.02 -13.20 -10.61
N ASP A 16 3.86 -13.03 -11.91
CA ASP A 16 3.72 -11.72 -12.52
C ASP A 16 2.39 -11.07 -12.12
N CYS A 17 2.44 -9.81 -11.69
CA CYS A 17 1.26 -9.10 -11.18
C CYS A 17 0.11 -9.03 -12.19
N VAL A 18 0.40 -8.92 -13.50
CA VAL A 18 -0.62 -8.86 -14.55
C VAL A 18 -1.23 -10.24 -14.76
N ALA A 19 -0.38 -11.25 -15.01
CA ALA A 19 -0.84 -12.59 -15.30
C ALA A 19 -1.68 -13.17 -14.16
N VAL A 20 -1.18 -13.06 -12.92
CA VAL A 20 -1.89 -13.57 -11.74
C VAL A 20 -3.18 -12.79 -11.48
N THR A 21 -3.17 -11.45 -11.63
CA THR A 21 -4.39 -10.65 -11.42
C THR A 21 -5.49 -10.98 -12.43
N ASP A 22 -5.13 -11.21 -13.70
CA ASP A 22 -6.10 -11.61 -14.74
C ASP A 22 -6.77 -12.97 -14.42
N GLU A 23 -6.09 -13.89 -13.72
CA GLU A 23 -6.63 -15.19 -13.28
C GLU A 23 -7.56 -15.10 -12.07
N LEU A 24 -7.49 -14.02 -11.27
CA LEU A 24 -8.31 -13.87 -10.06
C LEU A 24 -9.78 -13.54 -10.32
N GLY A 25 -10.14 -13.26 -11.57
CA GLY A 25 -11.50 -12.98 -12.00
C GLY A 25 -11.88 -11.49 -11.95
N GLU A 26 -13.06 -11.18 -12.48
CA GLU A 26 -13.56 -9.82 -12.62
C GLU A 26 -14.48 -9.42 -11.47
N GLY A 27 -14.36 -8.17 -11.01
CA GLY A 27 -15.27 -7.60 -10.00
C GLY A 27 -15.18 -8.26 -8.63
N VAL A 28 -14.01 -8.75 -8.23
CA VAL A 28 -13.79 -9.55 -7.02
C VAL A 28 -13.40 -8.67 -5.82
N PHE A 29 -12.55 -7.67 -6.03
CA PHE A 29 -11.93 -6.90 -4.94
C PHE A 29 -12.68 -5.62 -4.62
N ASP A 30 -12.83 -5.35 -3.31
CA ASP A 30 -13.42 -4.11 -2.81
C ASP A 30 -12.43 -2.95 -2.91
N MET A 31 -11.16 -3.23 -2.70
CA MET A 31 -10.06 -2.27 -2.76
C MET A 31 -8.78 -2.92 -3.28
N ILE A 32 -8.02 -2.15 -4.04
CA ILE A 32 -6.65 -2.50 -4.42
C ILE A 32 -5.72 -1.44 -3.85
N PHE A 33 -4.65 -1.86 -3.19
CA PHE A 33 -3.49 -1.01 -2.91
C PHE A 33 -2.34 -1.50 -3.77
N ALA A 34 -1.59 -0.59 -4.38
CA ALA A 34 -0.46 -0.91 -5.22
C ALA A 34 0.74 -0.02 -4.89
N ASP A 35 1.90 -0.63 -4.69
CA ASP A 35 3.20 0.05 -4.57
C ASP A 35 4.12 -0.42 -5.71
N PRO A 36 3.86 0.01 -6.96
CA PRO A 36 4.58 -0.48 -8.13
C PRO A 36 6.05 -0.05 -8.11
N PRO A 37 6.94 -0.67 -8.91
CA PRO A 37 8.32 -0.26 -9.05
C PRO A 37 8.45 1.24 -9.35
N TYR A 38 9.43 1.90 -8.71
CA TYR A 38 9.70 3.33 -8.90
C TYR A 38 10.76 3.59 -9.95
N PHE A 39 11.40 2.52 -10.48
CA PHE A 39 12.44 2.58 -11.49
C PHE A 39 13.64 3.44 -11.07
N LEU A 40 14.05 3.34 -9.79
CA LEU A 40 15.11 4.13 -9.17
C LEU A 40 16.49 3.46 -9.21
N SER A 41 16.56 2.17 -9.56
CA SER A 41 17.79 1.35 -9.55
C SER A 41 18.68 1.61 -10.78
N ASN A 42 18.94 2.90 -11.07
CA ASN A 42 19.78 3.36 -12.22
C ASN A 42 21.13 3.94 -11.75
N GLY A 43 21.72 3.38 -10.68
CA GLY A 43 23.01 3.87 -10.15
C GLY A 43 22.92 5.13 -9.29
N GLY A 44 21.72 5.47 -8.80
CA GLY A 44 21.51 6.58 -7.85
C GLY A 44 22.18 6.33 -6.50
N ILE A 45 22.44 7.41 -5.75
CA ILE A 45 23.07 7.36 -4.42
C ILE A 45 22.05 7.77 -3.37
N SER A 46 21.99 7.04 -2.24
CA SER A 46 21.15 7.36 -1.08
C SER A 46 21.98 7.35 0.21
N CYS A 47 21.38 7.82 1.31
CA CYS A 47 22.01 7.78 2.63
C CYS A 47 21.28 6.76 3.52
N ARG A 48 22.05 5.86 4.12
CA ARG A 48 21.55 4.94 5.14
C ARG A 48 22.44 5.04 6.37
N SER A 49 21.84 5.50 7.48
CA SER A 49 22.56 5.67 8.77
C SER A 49 23.84 6.51 8.65
N GLY A 50 23.79 7.60 7.88
CA GLY A 50 24.95 8.50 7.68
C GLY A 50 25.98 8.03 6.63
N LYS A 51 25.79 6.86 6.01
CA LYS A 51 26.68 6.33 4.96
C LYS A 51 26.02 6.47 3.58
N VAL A 52 26.82 6.87 2.59
CA VAL A 52 26.41 6.87 1.18
C VAL A 52 26.32 5.43 0.72
N VAL A 53 25.17 5.04 0.16
CA VAL A 53 24.91 3.71 -0.40
C VAL A 53 24.36 3.84 -1.81
N CYS A 54 24.72 2.91 -2.69
CA CYS A 54 24.11 2.81 -4.01
C CYS A 54 22.64 2.41 -3.86
N VAL A 55 21.76 3.01 -4.67
CA VAL A 55 20.36 2.62 -4.74
C VAL A 55 20.25 1.46 -5.72
N ASP A 56 20.35 0.25 -5.21
CA ASP A 56 19.98 -0.97 -5.91
C ASP A 56 18.90 -1.68 -5.09
N LYS A 57 17.69 -1.73 -5.63
CA LYS A 57 16.53 -2.36 -5.00
C LYS A 57 16.22 -3.72 -5.63
N GLY A 58 17.00 -4.13 -6.62
CA GLY A 58 16.83 -5.37 -7.37
C GLY A 58 16.48 -5.15 -8.85
N GLU A 59 16.54 -6.23 -9.62
CA GLU A 59 16.27 -6.22 -11.07
C GLU A 59 14.87 -5.67 -11.42
N TRP A 60 13.90 -5.86 -10.53
CA TRP A 60 12.52 -5.41 -10.69
C TRP A 60 12.36 -3.87 -10.70
N ASP A 61 13.34 -3.12 -10.15
CA ASP A 61 13.30 -1.65 -10.07
C ASP A 61 14.27 -0.99 -11.07
N LYS A 62 14.88 -1.76 -11.98
CA LYS A 62 15.73 -1.22 -13.04
C LYS A 62 14.87 -0.52 -14.08
N GLY A 63 15.23 0.74 -14.37
CA GLY A 63 14.46 1.60 -15.26
C GLY A 63 14.56 1.20 -16.72
N GLY A 64 13.44 1.38 -17.41
CA GLY A 64 13.36 1.40 -18.86
C GLY A 64 13.26 2.82 -19.41
N THR A 65 12.97 2.95 -20.72
CA THR A 65 12.57 4.23 -21.30
C THR A 65 11.22 4.68 -20.74
N SER A 66 10.88 5.96 -20.89
CA SER A 66 9.57 6.50 -20.49
C SER A 66 8.42 5.69 -21.11
N GLU A 67 8.56 5.28 -22.37
CA GLU A 67 7.55 4.48 -23.08
C GLU A 67 7.36 3.08 -22.46
N THR A 68 8.43 2.44 -21.99
CA THR A 68 8.33 1.12 -21.34
C THR A 68 7.68 1.22 -19.98
N VAL A 69 7.93 2.28 -19.22
CA VAL A 69 7.27 2.57 -17.93
C VAL A 69 5.79 2.84 -18.13
N ASP A 70 5.41 3.64 -19.11
CA ASP A 70 4.00 3.93 -19.43
C ASP A 70 3.25 2.68 -19.88
N ALA A 71 3.85 1.85 -20.73
CA ALA A 71 3.27 0.60 -21.18
C ALA A 71 3.09 -0.39 -20.01
N PHE A 72 4.06 -0.48 -19.11
CA PHE A 72 3.94 -1.29 -17.90
C PHE A 72 2.78 -0.80 -17.02
N ASN A 73 2.69 0.51 -16.76
CA ASN A 73 1.63 1.09 -15.94
C ASN A 73 0.24 0.85 -16.54
N LEU A 74 0.08 1.00 -17.84
CA LEU A 74 -1.18 0.71 -18.51
C LEU A 74 -1.59 -0.76 -18.37
N ARG A 75 -0.66 -1.70 -18.45
CA ARG A 75 -0.95 -3.14 -18.38
C ARG A 75 -1.45 -3.55 -16.99
N TRP A 76 -0.70 -3.27 -15.94
CA TRP A 76 -1.09 -3.69 -14.59
C TRP A 76 -2.33 -2.94 -14.08
N LEU A 77 -2.48 -1.65 -14.41
CA LEU A 77 -3.69 -0.89 -14.07
C LEU A 77 -4.92 -1.44 -14.80
N SER A 78 -4.78 -1.90 -16.05
CA SER A 78 -5.87 -2.55 -16.78
C SER A 78 -6.32 -3.86 -16.11
N ALA A 79 -5.38 -4.72 -15.70
CA ALA A 79 -5.68 -5.94 -14.96
C ALA A 79 -6.38 -5.64 -13.61
N CYS A 80 -5.84 -4.70 -12.85
CA CYS A 80 -6.46 -4.23 -11.60
C CYS A 80 -7.88 -3.71 -11.80
N ARG A 81 -8.12 -2.98 -12.91
CA ARG A 81 -9.45 -2.44 -13.20
C ARG A 81 -10.50 -3.53 -13.43
N LYS A 82 -10.13 -4.60 -14.11
CA LYS A 82 -11.02 -5.77 -14.29
C LYS A 82 -11.34 -6.42 -12.94
N ALA A 83 -10.30 -6.69 -12.14
CA ALA A 83 -10.43 -7.35 -10.85
C ALA A 83 -11.21 -6.54 -9.81
N LEU A 84 -11.25 -5.21 -9.92
CA LEU A 84 -11.92 -4.31 -9.00
C LEU A 84 -13.44 -4.34 -9.19
N LYS A 85 -14.21 -4.42 -8.09
CA LYS A 85 -15.67 -4.25 -8.10
C LYS A 85 -16.06 -2.88 -8.66
N ASP A 86 -17.30 -2.74 -9.11
CA ASP A 86 -17.81 -1.48 -9.66
C ASP A 86 -17.76 -0.31 -8.67
N ALA A 87 -18.06 -0.58 -7.40
CA ALA A 87 -17.94 0.40 -6.30
C ALA A 87 -16.55 0.41 -5.64
N GLY A 88 -15.62 -0.39 -6.14
CA GLY A 88 -14.28 -0.50 -5.60
C GLY A 88 -13.37 0.68 -5.95
N THR A 89 -12.30 0.83 -5.16
CA THR A 89 -11.30 1.88 -5.34
C THR A 89 -9.89 1.31 -5.38
N ILE A 90 -9.00 2.03 -6.05
CA ILE A 90 -7.57 1.72 -6.09
C ILE A 90 -6.77 2.85 -5.46
N TRP A 91 -5.76 2.49 -4.69
CA TRP A 91 -4.80 3.39 -4.07
C TRP A 91 -3.40 3.02 -4.55
N ILE A 92 -2.67 3.99 -5.08
CA ILE A 92 -1.38 3.74 -5.71
C ILE A 92 -0.34 4.67 -5.10
N SER A 93 0.67 4.09 -4.46
CA SER A 93 1.76 4.88 -3.91
C SER A 93 2.85 5.12 -4.96
N GLY A 94 3.56 6.23 -4.81
CA GLY A 94 4.66 6.57 -5.71
C GLY A 94 5.42 7.83 -5.31
N THR A 95 6.55 7.99 -5.96
CA THR A 95 7.35 9.21 -5.92
C THR A 95 7.26 9.96 -7.25
N GLN A 96 7.90 11.13 -7.37
CA GLN A 96 7.94 11.88 -8.63
C GLN A 96 8.46 11.07 -9.83
N HIS A 97 9.13 9.94 -9.60
CA HIS A 97 9.73 9.14 -10.68
C HIS A 97 8.72 8.29 -11.45
N ASN A 98 7.59 7.89 -10.81
CA ASN A 98 6.59 7.06 -11.46
C ASN A 98 5.15 7.60 -11.34
N ILE A 99 4.85 8.44 -10.34
CA ILE A 99 3.48 8.84 -10.03
C ILE A 99 2.79 9.60 -11.16
N PHE A 100 3.54 10.38 -11.95
CA PHE A 100 2.99 11.13 -13.07
C PHE A 100 2.59 10.22 -14.24
N SER A 101 3.37 9.17 -14.52
CA SER A 101 3.01 8.14 -15.50
C SER A 101 1.75 7.39 -15.07
N VAL A 102 1.65 7.01 -13.79
CA VAL A 102 0.45 6.39 -13.21
C VAL A 102 -0.76 7.32 -13.32
N ALA A 103 -0.61 8.60 -12.94
CA ALA A 103 -1.69 9.60 -13.01
C ALA A 103 -2.21 9.80 -14.42
N ASN A 104 -1.32 9.75 -15.42
CA ASN A 104 -1.67 9.86 -16.83
C ASN A 104 -2.37 8.60 -17.37
N ALA A 105 -1.99 7.42 -16.88
CA ALA A 105 -2.57 6.15 -17.30
C ALA A 105 -4.02 5.95 -16.79
N LEU A 106 -4.32 6.40 -15.58
CA LEU A 106 -5.61 6.17 -14.92
C LEU A 106 -6.82 6.66 -15.75
N PRO A 107 -6.90 7.93 -16.19
CA PRO A 107 -8.05 8.40 -16.98
C PRO A 107 -8.11 7.74 -18.37
N ARG A 108 -6.99 7.36 -18.98
CA ARG A 108 -6.94 6.62 -20.24
C ARG A 108 -7.59 5.26 -20.14
N LEU A 109 -7.56 4.64 -18.95
CA LEU A 109 -8.22 3.38 -18.65
C LEU A 109 -9.65 3.56 -18.08
N GLY A 110 -10.17 4.79 -17.99
CA GLY A 110 -11.51 5.07 -17.49
C GLY A 110 -11.66 5.07 -15.97
N TYR A 111 -10.56 5.19 -15.23
CA TYR A 111 -10.61 5.50 -13.81
C TYR A 111 -10.91 6.99 -13.58
N ARG A 112 -11.55 7.29 -12.45
CA ARG A 112 -11.70 8.67 -11.95
C ARG A 112 -10.81 8.88 -10.74
N ILE A 113 -9.81 9.76 -10.87
CA ILE A 113 -9.00 10.19 -9.73
C ILE A 113 -9.88 10.99 -8.76
N LEU A 114 -9.85 10.64 -7.48
CA LEU A 114 -10.60 11.29 -6.40
C LEU A 114 -9.72 12.28 -5.65
N ASN A 115 -8.53 11.82 -5.20
CA ASN A 115 -7.55 12.64 -4.52
C ASN A 115 -6.13 12.22 -4.91
N VAL A 116 -5.20 13.14 -4.77
CA VAL A 116 -3.76 12.88 -4.70
C VAL A 116 -3.32 13.24 -3.29
N ILE A 117 -3.12 12.21 -2.47
CA ILE A 117 -2.71 12.38 -1.09
C ILE A 117 -1.21 12.63 -1.04
N VAL A 118 -0.81 13.64 -0.28
CA VAL A 118 0.59 13.91 0.06
C VAL A 118 0.89 13.25 1.40
N TRP A 119 1.61 12.15 1.39
CA TRP A 119 2.14 11.56 2.61
C TRP A 119 3.43 12.26 3.00
N GLN A 120 3.33 13.19 3.95
CA GLN A 120 4.44 13.92 4.53
C GLN A 120 5.11 13.08 5.63
N LYS A 121 6.37 12.71 5.42
CA LYS A 121 7.15 11.93 6.38
C LYS A 121 7.64 12.84 7.52
N THR A 122 7.44 12.41 8.76
CA THR A 122 7.95 13.14 9.93
C THR A 122 9.47 13.05 10.08
N ASN A 123 10.07 11.99 9.52
CA ASN A 123 11.49 11.66 9.63
C ASN A 123 12.13 11.35 8.26
N PRO A 124 12.08 12.27 7.28
CA PRO A 124 12.63 12.03 5.95
C PRO A 124 14.16 11.97 5.96
N PRO A 125 14.79 11.16 5.07
CA PRO A 125 16.24 11.11 4.96
C PRO A 125 16.83 12.45 4.50
N PRO A 126 18.08 12.78 4.82
CA PRO A 126 18.75 14.00 4.35
C PRO A 126 19.01 13.94 2.84
N CYS A 127 19.06 15.10 2.18
CA CYS A 127 19.57 15.23 0.82
C CYS A 127 21.11 15.31 0.87
N ILE A 128 21.79 14.28 0.40
CA ILE A 128 23.26 14.19 0.47
C ILE A 128 23.92 15.14 -0.50
N SER A 129 23.36 15.30 -1.70
CA SER A 129 23.94 16.14 -2.74
C SER A 129 23.89 17.63 -2.41
N CYS A 130 22.98 18.05 -1.52
CA CYS A 130 22.70 19.45 -1.18
C CYS A 130 22.36 20.33 -2.42
N LYS A 131 21.96 19.70 -3.53
CA LYS A 131 21.63 20.38 -4.80
C LYS A 131 20.13 20.50 -5.06
N THR A 132 19.31 19.86 -4.21
CA THR A 132 17.83 19.87 -4.30
C THR A 132 17.24 20.03 -2.92
N PHE A 133 15.95 20.36 -2.87
CA PHE A 133 15.23 20.29 -1.61
C PHE A 133 15.16 18.84 -1.09
N LYS A 134 15.12 18.69 0.21
CA LYS A 134 14.95 17.40 0.88
C LYS A 134 13.60 16.77 0.53
N TYR A 135 13.62 15.55 0.00
CA TYR A 135 12.40 14.82 -0.32
C TYR A 135 11.71 14.34 0.98
N SER A 136 10.66 15.03 1.38
CA SER A 136 9.92 14.75 2.61
C SER A 136 8.54 14.15 2.36
N ALA A 137 8.13 14.00 1.10
CA ALA A 137 6.82 13.49 0.73
C ALA A 137 6.90 12.31 -0.25
N GLU A 138 5.93 11.41 -0.13
CA GLU A 138 5.50 10.49 -1.18
C GLU A 138 4.04 10.78 -1.51
N TYR A 139 3.58 10.32 -2.66
CA TYR A 139 2.23 10.54 -3.14
C TYR A 139 1.43 9.25 -3.09
N VAL A 140 0.14 9.35 -2.80
CA VAL A 140 -0.79 8.22 -2.93
C VAL A 140 -1.99 8.70 -3.75
N ILE A 141 -2.13 8.19 -4.97
CA ILE A 141 -3.30 8.48 -5.80
C ILE A 141 -4.44 7.58 -5.36
N TRP A 142 -5.60 8.18 -5.08
CA TRP A 142 -6.85 7.49 -4.85
C TRP A 142 -7.77 7.66 -6.04
N ALA A 143 -8.20 6.54 -6.62
CA ALA A 143 -9.08 6.55 -7.78
C ALA A 143 -10.19 5.50 -7.66
N ARG A 144 -11.33 5.75 -8.31
CA ARG A 144 -12.44 4.80 -8.44
C ARG A 144 -12.53 4.25 -9.85
N LYS A 145 -13.12 3.04 -9.97
CA LYS A 145 -13.24 2.31 -11.23
C LYS A 145 -14.02 3.05 -12.31
N HIS A 146 -15.11 3.74 -11.96
CA HIS A 146 -16.02 4.39 -12.88
C HIS A 146 -16.17 5.88 -12.62
N GLU A 147 -16.35 6.67 -13.67
CA GLU A 147 -16.52 8.10 -13.54
C GLU A 147 -17.80 8.50 -12.78
N LYS A 148 -18.91 7.80 -13.05
CA LYS A 148 -20.24 8.18 -12.54
C LYS A 148 -20.78 7.27 -11.42
N LYS A 149 -20.24 6.06 -11.24
CA LYS A 149 -20.73 5.13 -10.20
C LYS A 149 -20.16 5.53 -8.82
N PRO A 150 -20.98 5.49 -7.75
CA PRO A 150 -20.49 5.75 -6.40
C PRO A 150 -19.47 4.71 -5.97
N HIS A 151 -18.57 5.11 -5.10
CA HIS A 151 -17.60 4.24 -4.44
C HIS A 151 -17.86 4.23 -2.93
N TYR A 152 -17.35 3.22 -2.23
CA TYR A 152 -17.40 3.20 -0.78
C TYR A 152 -16.35 4.18 -0.20
N PHE A 153 -16.80 5.02 0.73
CA PHE A 153 -15.95 5.89 1.54
C PHE A 153 -16.59 6.11 2.91
N ASP A 154 -15.91 5.71 3.99
CA ASP A 154 -16.39 5.94 5.34
C ASP A 154 -16.03 7.35 5.84
N TYR A 155 -16.78 8.34 5.32
CA TYR A 155 -16.60 9.74 5.69
C TYR A 155 -16.79 9.95 7.20
N GLY A 156 -17.77 9.25 7.81
CA GLY A 156 -18.06 9.38 9.23
C GLY A 156 -16.88 8.92 10.10
N LEU A 157 -16.31 7.77 9.78
CA LEU A 157 -15.12 7.26 10.45
C LEU A 157 -13.92 8.18 10.24
N MET A 158 -13.64 8.60 8.99
CA MET A 158 -12.53 9.49 8.69
C MET A 158 -12.62 10.81 9.47
N LYS A 159 -13.83 11.35 9.63
CA LYS A 159 -14.06 12.53 10.44
C LYS A 159 -13.79 12.27 11.93
N ARG A 160 -14.27 11.14 12.49
CA ARG A 160 -14.05 10.78 13.91
C ARG A 160 -12.57 10.64 14.25
N ILE A 161 -11.80 9.92 13.43
CA ILE A 161 -10.35 9.74 13.67
C ILE A 161 -9.53 11.01 13.42
N ASN A 162 -10.12 12.04 12.84
CA ASN A 162 -9.54 13.35 12.65
C ASN A 162 -10.15 14.42 13.59
N ALA A 163 -10.36 14.06 14.86
CA ALA A 163 -10.90 14.94 15.88
C ALA A 163 -12.23 15.63 15.47
N ASN A 164 -13.12 14.88 14.81
CA ASN A 164 -14.40 15.34 14.26
C ASN A 164 -14.31 16.43 13.18
N LYS A 165 -13.13 16.64 12.61
CA LYS A 165 -12.91 17.53 11.47
C LYS A 165 -12.79 16.74 10.18
N GLN A 166 -13.15 17.35 9.06
CA GLN A 166 -12.91 16.75 7.74
C GLN A 166 -11.42 16.51 7.55
N MET A 167 -11.06 15.29 7.10
CA MET A 167 -9.67 14.95 6.83
C MET A 167 -9.23 15.58 5.51
N THR A 168 -8.01 16.10 5.49
CA THR A 168 -7.39 16.69 4.30
C THR A 168 -6.59 15.64 3.51
N ASP A 169 -6.09 16.03 2.37
CA ASP A 169 -5.23 15.23 1.49
C ASP A 169 -3.73 15.33 1.80
N VAL A 170 -3.35 16.03 2.88
CA VAL A 170 -1.99 16.02 3.41
C VAL A 170 -1.97 15.22 4.71
N TRP A 171 -1.26 14.09 4.68
CA TRP A 171 -1.16 13.16 5.82
C TRP A 171 0.25 13.15 6.39
N THR A 172 0.42 13.69 7.58
CA THR A 172 1.69 13.66 8.32
C THR A 172 1.77 12.36 9.11
N LEU A 173 2.57 11.41 8.62
CA LEU A 173 2.76 10.09 9.23
C LEU A 173 4.24 9.71 9.22
N PRO A 174 4.72 8.93 10.22
CA PRO A 174 6.09 8.44 10.22
C PRO A 174 6.34 7.45 9.08
N ALA A 175 7.60 7.32 8.68
CA ALA A 175 8.06 6.18 7.90
C ALA A 175 8.02 4.92 8.78
N VAL A 176 8.26 3.75 8.15
CA VAL A 176 8.28 2.44 8.81
C VAL A 176 9.14 2.45 10.07
N SER A 177 8.57 1.94 11.14
CA SER A 177 9.22 1.79 12.44
C SER A 177 9.89 0.43 12.59
N ARG A 178 10.89 0.34 13.49
CA ARG A 178 11.61 -0.91 13.73
C ARG A 178 10.70 -2.07 14.19
N TRP A 179 9.66 -1.76 14.97
CA TRP A 179 8.72 -2.76 15.45
C TRP A 179 7.84 -3.38 14.34
N GLU A 180 7.78 -2.75 13.18
CA GLU A 180 7.10 -3.29 11.99
C GLU A 180 7.99 -4.23 11.17
N GLN A 181 9.24 -4.43 11.57
CA GLN A 181 10.29 -5.17 10.86
C GLN A 181 10.83 -6.36 11.67
N THR A 182 10.02 -6.94 12.54
CA THR A 182 10.39 -8.06 13.43
C THR A 182 10.83 -9.31 12.65
N CYS A 183 10.11 -9.66 11.60
CA CYS A 183 10.40 -10.83 10.77
C CYS A 183 11.44 -10.59 9.67
N GLY A 184 11.87 -9.33 9.47
CA GLY A 184 12.78 -8.97 8.38
C GLY A 184 12.52 -7.58 7.82
N LYS A 185 13.26 -7.21 6.77
CA LYS A 185 13.20 -5.87 6.16
C LYS A 185 12.94 -5.97 4.67
N HIS A 186 12.03 -5.14 4.19
CA HIS A 186 11.84 -4.86 2.78
C HIS A 186 12.31 -3.44 2.48
N PRO A 187 13.03 -3.17 1.37
CA PRO A 187 13.63 -1.86 1.10
C PRO A 187 12.62 -0.71 0.99
N THR A 188 11.42 -1.00 0.52
CA THR A 188 10.35 -0.01 0.29
C THR A 188 9.11 -0.25 1.14
N GLN A 189 9.24 -0.98 2.26
CA GLN A 189 8.10 -1.26 3.15
C GLN A 189 7.32 0.03 3.49
N LYS A 190 6.00 -0.04 3.41
CA LYS A 190 5.11 1.05 3.83
C LYS A 190 4.72 0.91 5.31
N PRO A 191 4.46 2.02 6.04
CA PRO A 191 4.05 1.95 7.44
C PRO A 191 2.61 1.45 7.57
N LEU A 192 2.34 0.65 8.60
CA LEU A 192 1.02 0.12 8.91
C LEU A 192 -0.03 1.21 9.11
N SER A 193 0.35 2.32 9.72
CA SER A 193 -0.55 3.47 9.97
C SER A 193 -1.11 4.09 8.67
N LEU A 194 -0.31 4.12 7.60
CA LEU A 194 -0.75 4.58 6.27
C LEU A 194 -1.78 3.62 5.68
N LEU A 195 -1.45 2.32 5.66
CA LEU A 195 -2.31 1.29 5.08
C LEU A 195 -3.60 1.13 5.88
N ALA A 196 -3.54 1.22 7.20
CA ALA A 196 -4.72 1.17 8.06
C ALA A 196 -5.71 2.29 7.73
N ARG A 197 -5.24 3.53 7.56
CA ARG A 197 -6.09 4.66 7.18
C ARG A 197 -6.75 4.44 5.82
N ILE A 198 -5.99 3.99 4.83
CA ILE A 198 -6.48 3.68 3.48
C ILE A 198 -7.57 2.59 3.52
N ILE A 199 -7.32 1.49 4.23
CA ILE A 199 -8.23 0.36 4.34
C ILE A 199 -9.52 0.76 5.07
N LEU A 200 -9.42 1.49 6.18
CA LEU A 200 -10.57 2.01 6.92
C LEU A 200 -11.41 2.97 6.09
N ALA A 201 -10.78 3.82 5.29
CA ALA A 201 -11.50 4.76 4.42
C ALA A 201 -12.30 4.05 3.32
N SER A 202 -11.78 2.95 2.76
CA SER A 202 -12.23 2.42 1.47
C SER A 202 -12.89 1.06 1.52
N THR A 203 -12.98 0.40 2.68
CA THR A 203 -13.51 -0.96 2.79
C THR A 203 -14.38 -1.16 4.02
N MET A 204 -15.44 -1.96 3.89
CA MET A 204 -16.18 -2.51 5.03
C MET A 204 -15.40 -3.67 5.67
N ARG A 205 -15.73 -4.00 6.93
CA ARG A 205 -15.25 -5.22 7.57
C ARG A 205 -15.63 -6.44 6.73
N GLY A 206 -14.71 -7.41 6.60
CA GLY A 206 -14.87 -8.59 5.74
C GLY A 206 -14.59 -8.32 4.25
N GLY A 207 -14.40 -7.05 3.84
CA GLY A 207 -14.03 -6.69 2.47
C GLY A 207 -12.75 -7.37 2.02
N LEU A 208 -12.60 -7.57 0.71
CA LEU A 208 -11.45 -8.22 0.10
C LEU A 208 -10.51 -7.20 -0.54
N VAL A 209 -9.26 -7.21 -0.10
CA VAL A 209 -8.19 -6.31 -0.53
C VAL A 209 -7.18 -7.07 -1.38
N LEU A 210 -6.75 -6.49 -2.49
CA LEU A 210 -5.64 -6.98 -3.32
C LEU A 210 -4.44 -6.05 -3.21
N ASP A 211 -3.25 -6.64 -3.16
CA ASP A 211 -1.99 -5.93 -3.41
C ASP A 211 -1.20 -6.69 -4.49
N PRO A 212 -1.14 -6.17 -5.73
CA PRO A 212 -0.43 -6.83 -6.83
C PRO A 212 1.10 -6.68 -6.77
N PHE A 213 1.62 -5.92 -5.78
CA PHE A 213 3.03 -5.70 -5.50
C PHE A 213 3.29 -5.84 -4.00
N ALA A 214 2.95 -7.01 -3.45
CA ALA A 214 2.77 -7.21 -2.01
C ALA A 214 4.04 -6.98 -1.17
N GLY A 215 5.23 -7.23 -1.73
CA GLY A 215 6.50 -7.05 -1.04
C GLY A 215 6.48 -7.65 0.37
N SER A 216 6.69 -6.83 1.40
CA SER A 216 6.59 -7.24 2.81
C SER A 216 5.17 -7.51 3.31
N CYS A 217 4.16 -7.48 2.44
CA CYS A 217 2.74 -7.71 2.74
C CYS A 217 2.13 -6.78 3.81
N THR A 218 2.64 -5.56 3.97
CA THR A 218 2.11 -4.62 4.97
C THR A 218 0.62 -4.33 4.76
N THR A 219 0.17 -4.27 3.50
CA THR A 219 -1.26 -4.13 3.15
C THR A 219 -2.08 -5.27 3.73
N GLY A 220 -1.60 -6.51 3.61
CA GLY A 220 -2.27 -7.69 4.13
C GLY A 220 -2.31 -7.75 5.65
N ILE A 221 -1.20 -7.38 6.29
CA ILE A 221 -1.13 -7.29 7.76
C ILE A 221 -2.13 -6.25 8.27
N ALA A 222 -2.16 -5.05 7.68
CA ALA A 222 -3.14 -4.02 8.04
C ALA A 222 -4.58 -4.48 7.78
N ALA A 223 -4.85 -5.14 6.65
CA ALA A 223 -6.16 -5.69 6.32
C ALA A 223 -6.65 -6.70 7.37
N ASN A 224 -5.82 -7.67 7.73
CA ASN A 224 -6.18 -8.69 8.72
C ASN A 224 -6.33 -8.10 10.13
N LEU A 225 -5.46 -7.17 10.56
CA LEU A 225 -5.61 -6.45 11.82
C LEU A 225 -6.97 -5.75 11.93
N LEU A 226 -7.46 -5.23 10.81
CA LEU A 226 -8.73 -4.50 10.72
C LEU A 226 -9.93 -5.37 10.32
N GLY A 227 -9.77 -6.70 10.26
CA GLY A 227 -10.85 -7.66 9.94
C GLY A 227 -11.26 -7.67 8.48
N ARG A 228 -10.34 -7.39 7.55
CA ARG A 228 -10.50 -7.54 6.09
C ARG A 228 -9.75 -8.78 5.62
N ARG A 229 -10.18 -9.31 4.48
CA ARG A 229 -9.48 -10.40 3.78
C ARG A 229 -8.47 -9.83 2.79
N PHE A 230 -7.44 -10.60 2.49
CA PHE A 230 -6.33 -10.13 1.69
C PHE A 230 -5.84 -11.17 0.68
N VAL A 231 -5.47 -10.69 -0.50
CA VAL A 231 -4.69 -11.42 -1.50
C VAL A 231 -3.48 -10.57 -1.87
N GLY A 232 -2.28 -11.14 -1.77
CA GLY A 232 -1.02 -10.50 -2.18
C GLY A 232 -0.37 -11.26 -3.31
N ILE A 233 0.23 -10.53 -4.25
CA ILE A 233 1.01 -11.09 -5.36
C ILE A 233 2.42 -10.52 -5.27
N ASP A 234 3.42 -11.38 -5.41
CA ASP A 234 4.81 -10.98 -5.58
C ASP A 234 5.56 -11.97 -6.48
N LYS A 235 6.63 -11.52 -7.12
CA LYS A 235 7.51 -12.38 -7.93
C LYS A 235 8.55 -13.07 -7.08
N GLU A 236 9.03 -12.39 -6.04
CA GLU A 236 10.20 -12.77 -5.26
C GLU A 236 9.80 -13.65 -4.07
N ASP A 237 10.30 -14.88 -4.03
CA ASP A 237 10.06 -15.84 -2.95
C ASP A 237 10.40 -15.27 -1.57
N GLU A 238 11.49 -14.53 -1.47
CA GLU A 238 11.96 -13.98 -0.20
C GLU A 238 10.92 -13.04 0.44
N TYR A 239 10.19 -12.26 -0.38
CA TYR A 239 9.14 -11.36 0.11
C TYR A 239 7.87 -12.10 0.47
N LEU A 240 7.54 -13.17 -0.25
CA LEU A 240 6.41 -14.04 0.11
C LEU A 240 6.68 -14.78 1.42
N VAL A 241 7.91 -15.27 1.65
CA VAL A 241 8.34 -15.87 2.92
C VAL A 241 8.24 -14.85 4.06
N LEU A 242 8.72 -13.62 3.84
CA LEU A 242 8.59 -12.52 4.81
C LEU A 242 7.12 -12.21 5.12
N GLY A 243 6.28 -12.10 4.10
CA GLY A 243 4.85 -11.84 4.24
C GLY A 243 4.12 -12.92 5.02
N ARG A 244 4.45 -14.19 4.75
CA ARG A 244 3.97 -15.35 5.50
C ARG A 244 4.36 -15.26 6.98
N ALA A 245 5.64 -15.06 7.27
CA ALA A 245 6.13 -14.98 8.66
C ALA A 245 5.43 -13.85 9.44
N ARG A 246 5.26 -12.67 8.83
CA ARG A 246 4.52 -11.56 9.43
C ARG A 246 3.03 -11.89 9.68
N ARG A 247 2.41 -12.65 8.79
CA ARG A 247 1.01 -13.08 8.98
C ARG A 247 0.91 -14.11 10.11
N GLU A 248 1.84 -15.04 10.18
CA GLU A 248 1.90 -16.05 11.24
C GLU A 248 2.14 -15.41 12.63
N GLU A 249 2.90 -14.31 12.74
CA GLU A 249 2.98 -13.53 13.99
C GLU A 249 1.62 -13.06 14.51
N LEU A 250 0.66 -12.79 13.64
CA LEU A 250 -0.68 -12.34 14.06
C LEU A 250 -1.57 -13.46 14.58
N GLU A 251 -1.14 -14.72 14.53
CA GLU A 251 -1.84 -15.84 15.16
C GLU A 251 -1.63 -15.85 16.68
N ASP A 252 -0.55 -15.22 17.16
CA ASP A 252 -0.39 -14.90 18.59
C ASP A 252 -1.24 -13.66 18.92
N GLY A 253 -2.26 -13.84 19.76
CA GLY A 253 -3.17 -12.77 20.19
C GLY A 253 -2.43 -11.61 20.86
N ASN A 254 -1.40 -11.88 21.68
CA ASN A 254 -0.62 -10.83 22.35
C ASN A 254 0.15 -9.98 21.32
N LYS A 255 0.70 -10.62 20.28
CA LYS A 255 1.37 -9.92 19.19
C LYS A 255 0.41 -9.08 18.39
N ARG A 256 -0.77 -9.61 18.08
CA ARG A 256 -1.82 -8.89 17.39
C ARG A 256 -2.23 -7.62 18.15
N ASP A 257 -2.43 -7.70 19.45
CA ASP A 257 -2.81 -6.57 20.31
C ASP A 257 -1.68 -5.54 20.43
N GLU A 258 -0.43 -6.01 20.47
CA GLU A 258 0.75 -5.15 20.42
C GLU A 258 0.79 -4.33 19.12
N TYR A 259 0.55 -4.96 17.96
CA TYR A 259 0.49 -4.30 16.65
C TYR A 259 -0.63 -3.25 16.60
N LEU A 260 -1.83 -3.59 17.06
CA LEU A 260 -2.97 -2.67 17.12
C LEU A 260 -2.65 -1.46 17.99
N THR A 261 -2.12 -1.68 19.20
CA THR A 261 -1.75 -0.61 20.14
C THR A 261 -0.68 0.32 19.55
N LYS A 262 0.36 -0.22 18.93
CA LYS A 262 1.43 0.57 18.34
C LYS A 262 0.96 1.35 17.10
N MET A 263 0.14 0.75 16.28
CA MET A 263 -0.46 1.38 15.11
C MET A 263 -1.36 2.55 15.53
N GLU A 264 -2.14 2.40 16.59
CA GLU A 264 -3.00 3.45 17.16
C GLU A 264 -2.20 4.66 17.66
N ARG A 265 -1.06 4.41 18.31
CA ARG A 265 -0.17 5.49 18.80
C ARG A 265 0.48 6.30 17.67
N GLN A 266 0.72 5.69 16.52
CA GLN A 266 1.36 6.35 15.37
C GLN A 266 0.39 7.20 14.54
N ALA A 267 -0.85 6.81 14.50
CA ALA A 267 -1.89 7.57 13.85
C ALA A 267 -3.10 7.58 14.80
N PRO A 268 -3.76 8.71 15.02
CA PRO A 268 -4.92 8.78 15.93
C PRO A 268 -6.12 8.02 15.30
N LEU A 269 -5.98 6.70 15.20
CA LEU A 269 -6.99 5.79 14.69
C LEU A 269 -7.95 5.32 15.80
N GLY A 270 -7.72 5.76 17.06
CA GLY A 270 -8.34 5.23 18.27
C GLY A 270 -9.86 5.14 18.23
N ALA A 271 -10.53 6.20 17.79
CA ALA A 271 -11.99 6.15 17.59
C ALA A 271 -12.40 5.15 16.49
N GLY A 272 -11.51 4.87 15.52
CA GLY A 272 -11.73 3.88 14.47
C GLY A 272 -11.61 2.46 14.96
N LEU A 273 -10.60 2.16 15.78
CA LEU A 273 -10.36 0.81 16.30
C LEU A 273 -11.41 0.43 17.35
N ALA A 274 -11.77 1.35 18.25
CA ALA A 274 -12.84 1.13 19.22
C ALA A 274 -14.19 0.81 18.57
N LEU A 275 -14.54 1.48 17.48
CA LEU A 275 -15.80 1.26 16.76
C LEU A 275 -15.89 -0.11 16.08
N TYR A 276 -14.76 -0.76 15.82
CA TYR A 276 -14.70 -2.10 15.26
C TYR A 276 -14.57 -3.20 16.33
N GLY A 277 -14.69 -2.86 17.62
CA GLY A 277 -14.49 -3.81 18.72
C GLY A 277 -13.06 -4.33 18.81
N LEU A 278 -12.09 -3.55 18.32
CA LEU A 278 -10.66 -3.86 18.31
C LEU A 278 -9.90 -3.08 19.41
N ALA A 279 -10.56 -2.18 20.13
CA ALA A 279 -10.04 -1.57 21.36
C ALA A 279 -10.64 -2.33 22.56
N HIS A 280 -9.78 -2.77 23.46
CA HIS A 280 -10.13 -3.35 24.76
C HIS A 280 -10.51 -2.26 25.75
#